data_3899a5a134e614fd76227688757834c3
#
_entry.id   3899a5a134e614fd76227688757834c3
#
_cell.length_a   1.000
_cell.length_b   1.000
_cell.length_c   1.000
_cell.angle_alpha   90.00
_cell.angle_beta   90.00
_cell.angle_gamma   90.00
#
_symmetry.space_group_name_H-M   'P 1'
#
loop_
_entity.id
_entity.type
_entity.pdbx_description
1 polymer ?
#
loop_
_entity_poly.entity_id
_entity_poly.type
_entity_poly.pdbx_seq_one_letter_code
_entity_poly.pdbx_strand_id
1 'polypeptide(L)'
;MAHTNADCGAWVTELLEIGPCDSVLEVGFGPGVIIHRLSKLAAAGHIAGIDPSQEMVAQARARNATAIKDGRVDLRRGSVEHLPFDDNAFDKAPAINSMQVWPDSAAGLREMRRVIKTQW
;
A
#
# COMPACT_ATOMS: atom_id res chain seq x y z
N MET A 1 17.74 -9.75 -10.00
CA MET A 1 17.09 -11.02 -9.66
C MET A 1 15.64 -10.74 -9.26
N ALA A 2 14.72 -11.37 -9.94
CA ALA A 2 13.30 -11.07 -9.78
C ALA A 2 12.78 -11.32 -8.36
N HIS A 3 13.28 -12.33 -7.68
CA HIS A 3 12.83 -12.69 -6.34
C HIS A 3 13.35 -11.74 -5.24
N THR A 4 14.34 -10.91 -5.56
CA THR A 4 14.93 -9.99 -4.57
C THR A 4 13.90 -9.00 -4.03
N ASN A 5 13.04 -8.46 -4.90
CA ASN A 5 12.00 -7.52 -4.46
C ASN A 5 10.95 -8.20 -3.59
N ALA A 6 10.62 -9.45 -3.87
CA ALA A 6 9.69 -10.20 -3.05
C ALA A 6 10.27 -10.46 -1.66
N ASP A 7 11.55 -10.83 -1.59
CA ASP A 7 12.22 -11.05 -0.30
C ASP A 7 12.29 -9.77 0.50
N CYS A 8 12.62 -8.65 -0.15
CA CYS A 8 12.66 -7.34 0.50
C CYS A 8 11.27 -6.95 1.02
N GLY A 9 10.23 -7.20 0.23
CA GLY A 9 8.86 -6.94 0.65
C GLY A 9 8.44 -7.78 1.85
N ALA A 10 8.81 -9.06 1.88
CA ALA A 10 8.54 -9.93 3.00
C ALA A 10 9.18 -9.42 4.28
N TRP A 11 10.44 -8.99 4.18
CA TRP A 11 11.16 -8.43 5.31
C TRP A 11 10.50 -7.17 5.85
N VAL A 12 10.08 -6.26 4.95
CA VAL A 12 9.42 -5.01 5.36
C VAL A 12 8.08 -5.29 6.03
N THR A 13 7.28 -6.22 5.49
CA THR A 13 5.98 -6.55 6.11
C THR A 13 6.15 -7.17 7.49
N GLU A 14 7.19 -7.96 7.70
CA GLU A 14 7.50 -8.50 9.02
C GLU A 14 7.89 -7.40 10.00
N LEU A 15 8.71 -6.43 9.56
CA LEU A 15 9.11 -5.30 10.39
C LEU A 15 7.93 -4.42 10.80
N LEU A 16 6.93 -4.29 9.92
CA LEU A 16 5.76 -3.48 10.21
C LEU A 16 4.78 -4.17 11.14
N GLU A 17 4.98 -5.44 11.41
CA GLU A 17 4.13 -6.22 12.32
C GLU A 17 2.65 -6.11 11.96
N ILE A 18 2.32 -6.41 10.70
CA ILE A 18 0.96 -6.31 10.22
C ILE A 18 0.06 -7.29 10.98
N GLY A 19 -0.96 -6.76 11.65
CA GLY A 19 -1.94 -7.55 12.36
C GLY A 19 -3.13 -7.92 11.48
N PRO A 20 -3.91 -8.94 11.89
CA PRO A 20 -5.01 -9.45 11.05
C PRO A 20 -6.15 -8.47 10.83
N CYS A 21 -6.31 -7.47 11.70
CA CYS A 21 -7.37 -6.46 11.58
C CYS A 21 -6.84 -5.10 11.16
N ASP A 22 -5.58 -4.99 10.76
CA ASP A 22 -4.98 -3.71 10.40
C ASP A 22 -5.56 -3.16 9.10
N SER A 23 -5.69 -1.84 9.05
CA SER A 23 -5.93 -1.10 7.80
C SER A 23 -4.57 -0.59 7.33
N VAL A 24 -4.19 -0.97 6.12
CA VAL A 24 -2.86 -0.69 5.58
C VAL A 24 -2.97 0.00 4.23
N LEU A 25 -2.16 1.05 4.04
CA LEU A 25 -2.04 1.74 2.75
C LEU A 25 -0.65 1.50 2.19
N GLU A 26 -0.55 1.04 0.94
CA GLU A 26 0.71 1.01 0.24
C GLU A 26 0.75 2.05 -0.86
N VAL A 27 1.78 2.89 -0.85
CA VAL A 27 2.02 3.90 -1.87
C VAL A 27 3.07 3.38 -2.85
N GLY A 28 2.73 3.39 -4.15
CA GLY A 28 3.61 2.85 -5.18
C GLY A 28 3.60 1.34 -5.17
N PHE A 29 2.42 0.74 -5.25
CA PHE A 29 2.27 -0.72 -5.10
C PHE A 29 2.77 -1.53 -6.30
N GLY A 30 3.07 -0.89 -7.45
CA GLY A 30 3.55 -1.59 -8.63
C GLY A 30 2.59 -2.68 -9.12
N PRO A 31 3.11 -3.86 -9.48
CA PRO A 31 2.26 -4.95 -9.97
C PRO A 31 1.42 -5.66 -8.89
N GLY A 32 1.51 -5.23 -7.64
CA GLY A 32 0.62 -5.70 -6.57
C GLY A 32 1.08 -6.93 -5.80
N VAL A 33 2.35 -7.30 -5.88
CA VAL A 33 2.89 -8.45 -5.13
C VAL A 33 2.83 -8.21 -3.62
N ILE A 34 3.23 -7.03 -3.19
CA ILE A 34 3.20 -6.67 -1.77
C ILE A 34 1.76 -6.52 -1.28
N ILE A 35 0.88 -5.96 -2.10
CA ILE A 35 -0.56 -5.87 -1.79
C ILE A 35 -1.12 -7.26 -1.49
N HIS A 36 -0.77 -8.25 -2.32
CA HIS A 36 -1.22 -9.63 -2.13
C HIS A 36 -0.76 -10.18 -0.77
N ARG A 37 0.50 -9.95 -0.43
CA ARG A 37 1.05 -10.39 0.87
C ARG A 37 0.36 -9.68 2.03
N LEU A 38 0.17 -8.36 1.92
CA LEU A 38 -0.51 -7.58 2.96
C LEU A 38 -1.94 -8.07 3.17
N SER A 39 -2.65 -8.41 2.11
CA SER A 39 -4.03 -8.89 2.20
C SER A 39 -4.13 -10.21 2.95
N LYS A 40 -3.08 -11.04 2.88
CA LYS A 40 -3.04 -12.29 3.65
C LYS A 40 -2.73 -12.04 5.12
N LEU A 41 -1.85 -11.11 5.42
CA LEU A 41 -1.49 -10.76 6.80
C LEU A 41 -2.64 -10.07 7.52
N ALA A 42 -3.30 -9.12 6.84
CA ALA A 42 -4.46 -8.41 7.38
C ALA A 42 -5.75 -9.09 6.90
N ALA A 43 -5.90 -10.37 7.18
CA ALA A 43 -6.99 -11.18 6.64
C ALA A 43 -8.38 -10.70 7.02
N ALA A 44 -8.53 -10.03 8.17
CA ALA A 44 -9.78 -9.44 8.63
C ALA A 44 -9.74 -7.91 8.58
N GLY A 45 -8.71 -7.34 7.96
CA GLY A 45 -8.53 -5.91 7.84
C GLY A 45 -8.82 -5.40 6.44
N HIS A 46 -8.21 -4.28 6.09
CA HIS A 46 -8.42 -3.63 4.81
C HIS A 46 -7.09 -3.12 4.24
N ILE A 47 -6.89 -3.31 2.94
CA ILE A 47 -5.70 -2.85 2.25
C ILE A 47 -6.12 -1.86 1.16
N ALA A 48 -5.51 -0.68 1.17
CA ALA A 48 -5.68 0.29 0.10
C ALA A 48 -4.32 0.54 -0.55
N GLY A 49 -4.32 0.97 -1.78
CA GLY A 49 -3.09 1.28 -2.49
C GLY A 49 -3.27 2.37 -3.52
N ILE A 50 -2.18 3.10 -3.76
CA ILE A 50 -2.11 4.16 -4.76
C ILE A 50 -0.87 3.90 -5.62
N ASP A 51 -1.02 4.04 -6.93
CA ASP A 51 0.11 4.00 -7.86
C ASP A 51 -0.18 4.95 -9.02
N PRO A 52 0.78 5.74 -9.48
CA PRO A 52 0.55 6.67 -10.58
C PRO A 52 0.43 5.99 -11.94
N SER A 53 0.86 4.75 -12.07
CA SER A 53 0.87 4.02 -13.34
C SER A 53 -0.43 3.25 -13.56
N GLN A 54 -1.15 3.60 -14.61
CA GLN A 54 -2.38 2.89 -14.98
C GLN A 54 -2.10 1.41 -15.28
N GLU A 55 -0.96 1.12 -15.90
CA GLU A 55 -0.55 -0.25 -16.19
C GLU A 55 -0.34 -1.05 -14.92
N MET A 56 0.33 -0.47 -13.93
CA MET A 56 0.54 -1.13 -12.63
C MET A 56 -0.78 -1.37 -11.91
N VAL A 57 -1.67 -0.40 -11.95
CA VAL A 57 -3.00 -0.56 -11.34
C VAL A 57 -3.74 -1.75 -11.97
N ALA A 58 -3.70 -1.87 -13.31
CA ALA A 58 -4.35 -2.99 -14.01
C ALA A 58 -3.75 -4.32 -13.62
N GLN A 59 -2.42 -4.42 -13.57
CA GLN A 59 -1.72 -5.64 -13.17
C GLN A 59 -2.02 -6.02 -11.72
N ALA A 60 -1.97 -5.04 -10.83
CA ALA A 60 -2.23 -5.28 -9.42
C ALA A 60 -3.67 -5.69 -9.16
N ARG A 61 -4.62 -5.09 -9.84
CA ARG A 61 -6.04 -5.47 -9.73
C ARG A 61 -6.26 -6.90 -10.20
N ALA A 62 -5.63 -7.30 -11.29
CA ALA A 62 -5.73 -8.69 -11.78
C ALA A 62 -5.16 -9.67 -10.76
N ARG A 63 -4.00 -9.35 -10.19
CA ARG A 63 -3.33 -10.19 -9.19
C ARG A 63 -4.15 -10.34 -7.91
N ASN A 64 -4.90 -9.31 -7.53
CA ASN A 64 -5.62 -9.26 -6.28
C ASN A 64 -7.15 -9.31 -6.45
N ALA A 65 -7.61 -9.85 -7.56
CA ALA A 65 -9.02 -9.80 -7.94
C ALA A 65 -9.97 -10.36 -6.88
N THR A 66 -9.62 -11.46 -6.24
CA THR A 66 -10.46 -12.08 -5.21
C THR A 66 -10.64 -11.17 -3.99
N ALA A 67 -9.53 -10.62 -3.50
CA ALA A 67 -9.58 -9.73 -2.33
C ALA A 67 -10.32 -8.43 -2.65
N ILE A 68 -10.20 -7.93 -3.88
CA ILE A 68 -10.95 -6.75 -4.33
C ILE A 68 -12.46 -7.07 -4.35
N LYS A 69 -12.83 -8.21 -4.89
CA LYS A 69 -14.21 -8.64 -4.94
C LYS A 69 -14.80 -8.79 -3.54
N ASP A 70 -14.00 -9.26 -2.59
CA ASP A 70 -14.41 -9.41 -1.20
C ASP A 70 -14.49 -8.08 -0.43
N GLY A 71 -14.10 -6.97 -1.06
CA GLY A 71 -14.12 -5.66 -0.43
C GLY A 71 -12.97 -5.38 0.53
N ARG A 72 -11.94 -6.22 0.54
CA ARG A 72 -10.80 -6.07 1.45
C ARG A 72 -9.64 -5.30 0.85
N VAL A 73 -9.58 -5.17 -0.47
CA VAL A 73 -8.51 -4.47 -1.18
C VAL A 73 -9.11 -3.42 -2.11
N ASP A 74 -8.57 -2.19 -2.05
CA ASP A 74 -8.99 -1.07 -2.88
C ASP A 74 -7.74 -0.46 -3.51
N LEU A 75 -7.55 -0.63 -4.80
CA LEU A 75 -6.39 -0.15 -5.53
C LEU A 75 -6.79 0.93 -6.51
N ARG A 76 -6.15 2.10 -6.41
CA ARG A 76 -6.48 3.26 -7.23
C ARG A 76 -5.25 3.84 -7.91
N ARG A 77 -5.48 4.44 -9.07
CA ARG A 77 -4.48 5.28 -9.70
C ARG A 77 -4.51 6.64 -9.03
N GLY A 78 -3.35 7.17 -8.68
CA GLY A 78 -3.28 8.48 -8.06
C GLY A 78 -1.87 8.84 -7.62
N SER A 79 -1.76 9.99 -6.97
CA SER A 79 -0.49 10.52 -6.48
C SER A 79 -0.46 10.53 -4.96
N VAL A 80 0.71 10.25 -4.39
CA VAL A 80 0.93 10.35 -2.95
C VAL A 80 0.76 11.79 -2.45
N GLU A 81 0.89 12.77 -3.32
CA GLU A 81 0.73 14.18 -2.97
C GLU A 81 -0.71 14.55 -2.61
N HIS A 82 -1.68 13.75 -3.06
CA HIS A 82 -3.11 13.96 -2.81
C HIS A 82 -3.79 12.63 -2.61
N LEU A 83 -3.69 12.09 -1.40
CA LEU A 83 -4.29 10.78 -1.09
C LEU A 83 -5.80 10.92 -0.89
N PRO A 84 -6.61 10.12 -1.62
CA PRO A 84 -8.07 10.20 -1.55
C PRO A 84 -8.62 9.41 -0.36
N PHE A 85 -8.05 9.62 0.81
CA PHE A 85 -8.42 8.92 2.03
C PHE A 85 -8.56 9.90 3.19
N ASP A 86 -9.36 9.52 4.17
CA ASP A 86 -9.58 10.33 5.36
C ASP A 86 -8.34 10.40 6.26
N ASP A 87 -8.31 11.41 7.13
CA ASP A 87 -7.28 11.52 8.16
C ASP A 87 -7.36 10.30 9.07
N ASN A 88 -6.21 9.80 9.50
CA ASN A 88 -6.13 8.70 10.45
C ASN A 88 -6.86 7.43 10.00
N ALA A 89 -6.89 7.17 8.68
CA ALA A 89 -7.61 6.03 8.14
C ALA A 89 -6.84 4.71 8.27
N PHE A 90 -5.52 4.75 8.40
CA PHE A 90 -4.68 3.56 8.34
C PHE A 90 -3.82 3.36 9.57
N ASP A 91 -3.65 2.10 9.97
CA ASP A 91 -2.74 1.71 11.04
C ASP A 91 -1.28 1.76 10.57
N LYS A 92 -1.03 1.40 9.32
CA LYS A 92 0.31 1.34 8.74
C LYS A 92 0.26 1.75 7.28
N ALA A 93 1.37 2.34 6.80
CA ALA A 93 1.44 2.83 5.42
C ALA A 93 2.86 2.68 4.85
N PRO A 94 3.23 1.49 4.38
CA PRO A 94 4.53 1.29 3.75
C PRO A 94 4.62 1.99 2.38
N ALA A 95 5.83 2.44 2.04
CA ALA A 95 6.15 3.05 0.75
C ALA A 95 7.44 2.40 0.23
N ILE A 96 7.34 1.13 -0.12
CA ILE A 96 8.50 0.31 -0.47
C ILE A 96 9.01 0.67 -1.85
N ASN A 97 10.27 1.13 -1.94
CA ASN A 97 10.96 1.45 -3.19
C ASN A 97 10.23 2.51 -4.04
N SER A 98 9.43 3.38 -3.43
CA SER A 98 8.67 4.38 -4.19
C SER A 98 9.05 5.83 -3.91
N MET A 99 9.60 6.12 -2.73
CA MET A 99 9.82 7.50 -2.29
C MET A 99 10.73 8.30 -3.22
N GLN A 100 11.73 7.66 -3.81
CA GLN A 100 12.68 8.33 -4.71
C GLN A 100 12.06 8.79 -6.03
N VAL A 101 10.86 8.31 -6.37
CA VAL A 101 10.16 8.72 -7.59
C VAL A 101 8.99 9.67 -7.32
N TRP A 102 8.83 10.09 -6.07
CA TRP A 102 7.77 11.05 -5.75
C TRP A 102 8.16 12.44 -6.29
N PRO A 103 7.25 13.10 -7.03
CA PRO A 103 7.56 14.45 -7.57
C PRO A 103 7.85 15.47 -6.46
N ASP A 104 7.13 15.38 -5.35
CA ASP A 104 7.32 16.25 -4.18
C ASP A 104 7.32 15.39 -2.93
N SER A 105 8.50 15.06 -2.43
CA SER A 105 8.65 14.20 -1.26
C SER A 105 8.04 14.82 0.00
N ALA A 106 8.12 16.13 0.16
CA ALA A 106 7.57 16.81 1.33
C ALA A 106 6.04 16.72 1.34
N ALA A 107 5.40 16.94 0.19
CA ALA A 107 3.95 16.81 0.08
C ALA A 107 3.51 15.36 0.31
N GLY A 108 4.24 14.40 -0.25
CA GLY A 108 3.96 12.98 -0.06
C GLY A 108 4.05 12.58 1.40
N LEU A 109 5.10 12.99 2.10
CA LEU A 109 5.26 12.66 3.51
C LEU A 109 4.17 13.29 4.38
N ARG A 110 3.73 14.52 4.05
CA ARG A 110 2.62 15.16 4.77
C ARG A 110 1.34 14.35 4.61
N GLU A 111 1.03 13.88 3.39
CA GLU A 111 -0.16 13.09 3.13
C GLU A 111 -0.10 11.72 3.82
N MET A 112 1.06 11.06 3.79
CA MET A 112 1.26 9.81 4.49
C MET A 112 1.01 9.98 5.98
N ARG A 113 1.55 11.05 6.57
CA ARG A 113 1.37 11.35 7.99
C ARG A 113 -0.10 11.65 8.32
N ARG A 114 -0.79 12.34 7.42
CA ARG A 114 -2.20 12.70 7.60
C ARG A 114 -3.10 11.46 7.70
N VAL A 115 -2.87 10.46 6.83
CA VAL A 115 -3.75 9.29 6.73
C VAL A 115 -3.43 8.20 7.73
N ILE A 116 -2.27 8.23 8.38
CA ILE A 116 -1.89 7.24 9.39
C ILE A 116 -2.45 7.65 10.74
N LYS A 117 -2.99 6.69 11.49
CA LYS A 117 -3.42 6.91 12.86
C LYS A 117 -2.24 7.39 13.70
N THR A 118 -2.44 8.46 14.47
CA THR A 118 -1.34 9.10 15.21
C THR A 118 -0.93 8.26 16.39
N GLN A 119 0.23 7.64 16.28
CA GLN A 119 0.76 6.74 17.31
C GLN A 119 2.25 6.98 17.53
N TRP A 120 2.74 8.10 17.05
CA TRP A 120 4.17 8.40 17.08
C TRP A 120 4.64 8.77 18.48
#